data_94996b29cc789813a2787c537d328fe8
#
_entry.id   94996b29cc789813a2787c537d328fe8
#
_cell.length_a   1.000
_cell.length_b   1.000
_cell.length_c   1.000
_cell.angle_alpha   90.00
_cell.angle_beta   90.00
_cell.angle_gamma   90.00
#
_symmetry.space_group_name_H-M   'P 1'
#
loop_
_entity.id
_entity.type
_entity.pdbx_description
1 polymer ?
#
loop_
_entity_poly.entity_id
_entity_poly.type
_entity_poly.pdbx_seq_one_letter_code
_entity_poly.pdbx_strand_id
1 'polypeptide(L)'
;MLIPSILVDTYMDYAEEQGVDLAKFCSEQNIVKDHVELTQYFLLLDWIGRQLPDHDLGEEIGWRFTSQLFDPIGTAIISSETLSSGLDVALKYWDVFGIGLALLSRKHGNNVELEIQPTLPINEKYQKIILKSAIICLYKIILQILPFKASDIHIFFKGEKNTQDFPSGIYIGYHATEWKIRFPEHFLAEKSFCANKLSFERAITHCEQVLAVYHQNQAFDHVTMHTLNDIAQIKSVSTKTVYRQLKQQGQNFQKLQQSKKYTQAMMLLNQKELSIEKIEETLGYQDPSNFTRAFKRWAHVSPSLYRKQNA
;
A
#
# COMPACT_ATOMS: atom_id res chain seq x y z
N MET A 1 1.74 1.95 -10.54
CA MET A 1 2.33 2.17 -9.21
C MET A 1 3.07 0.90 -8.84
N LEU A 2 4.35 1.02 -8.54
CA LEU A 2 5.17 -0.11 -8.06
C LEU A 2 4.94 -0.29 -6.57
N ILE A 3 4.85 -1.54 -6.17
CA ILE A 3 4.75 -1.94 -4.77
C ILE A 3 6.16 -2.17 -4.24
N PRO A 4 6.52 -1.68 -3.05
CA PRO A 4 7.79 -2.01 -2.44
C PRO A 4 7.98 -3.53 -2.36
N SER A 5 9.12 -4.03 -2.83
CA SER A 5 9.41 -5.47 -2.87
C SER A 5 9.23 -6.12 -1.50
N ILE A 6 9.62 -5.42 -0.45
CA ILE A 6 9.53 -5.91 0.92
C ILE A 6 8.08 -6.27 1.35
N LEU A 7 7.08 -5.53 0.87
CA LEU A 7 5.68 -5.87 1.14
C LEU A 7 5.29 -7.15 0.40
N VAL A 8 5.72 -7.28 -0.85
CA VAL A 8 5.46 -8.46 -1.67
C VAL A 8 6.16 -9.68 -1.08
N ASP A 9 7.43 -9.55 -0.74
CA ASP A 9 8.24 -10.62 -0.15
C ASP A 9 7.61 -11.14 1.14
N THR A 10 7.11 -10.26 2.01
CA THR A 10 6.46 -10.67 3.26
C THR A 10 5.23 -11.57 3.02
N TYR A 11 4.42 -11.27 2.00
CA TYR A 11 3.28 -12.14 1.63
C TYR A 11 3.73 -13.44 0.99
N MET A 12 4.78 -13.41 0.16
CA MET A 12 5.31 -14.59 -0.50
C MET A 12 5.97 -15.53 0.51
N ASP A 13 6.81 -15.01 1.39
CA ASP A 13 7.48 -15.79 2.44
C ASP A 13 6.44 -16.45 3.36
N TYR A 14 5.39 -15.71 3.75
CA TYR A 14 4.29 -16.30 4.54
C TYR A 14 3.62 -17.45 3.80
N ALA A 15 3.28 -17.28 2.53
CA ALA A 15 2.61 -18.29 1.74
C ALA A 15 3.49 -19.55 1.58
N GLU A 16 4.78 -19.38 1.32
CA GLU A 16 5.76 -20.48 1.22
C GLU A 16 5.90 -21.24 2.55
N GLU A 17 5.94 -20.53 3.68
CA GLU A 17 5.95 -21.15 5.03
C GLU A 17 4.69 -22.00 5.30
N GLN A 18 3.54 -21.59 4.71
CA GLN A 18 2.31 -22.37 4.77
C GLN A 18 2.22 -23.49 3.71
N GLY A 19 3.29 -23.70 2.93
CA GLY A 19 3.38 -24.77 1.93
C GLY A 19 2.73 -24.42 0.58
N VAL A 20 2.45 -23.15 0.31
CA VAL A 20 1.91 -22.71 -0.97
C VAL A 20 3.03 -22.63 -2.03
N ASP A 21 2.88 -23.36 -3.13
CA ASP A 21 3.80 -23.26 -4.27
C ASP A 21 3.52 -21.99 -5.09
N LEU A 22 4.41 -21.01 -4.98
CA LEU A 22 4.33 -19.75 -5.71
C LEU A 22 5.06 -19.77 -7.06
N ALA A 23 5.88 -20.78 -7.35
CA ALA A 23 6.74 -20.81 -8.55
C ALA A 23 5.91 -20.73 -9.84
N LYS A 24 4.83 -21.48 -9.90
CA LYS A 24 3.89 -21.47 -11.05
C LYS A 24 3.21 -20.11 -11.19
N PHE A 25 2.70 -19.56 -10.10
CA PHE A 25 2.04 -18.24 -10.09
C PHE A 25 3.01 -17.13 -10.55
N CYS A 26 4.22 -17.08 -9.99
CA CYS A 26 5.23 -16.09 -10.36
C CYS A 26 5.61 -16.17 -11.84
N SER A 27 5.76 -17.40 -12.38
CA SER A 27 6.05 -17.62 -13.79
C SER A 27 4.90 -17.15 -14.70
N GLU A 28 3.65 -17.51 -14.38
CA GLU A 28 2.45 -17.15 -15.17
C GLU A 28 2.20 -15.64 -15.16
N GLN A 29 2.44 -14.97 -14.04
CA GLN A 29 2.21 -13.54 -13.87
C GLN A 29 3.44 -12.68 -14.18
N ASN A 30 4.55 -13.27 -14.60
CA ASN A 30 5.84 -12.58 -14.84
C ASN A 30 6.23 -11.67 -13.66
N ILE A 31 6.09 -12.18 -12.42
CA ILE A 31 6.46 -11.44 -11.23
C ILE A 31 7.99 -11.41 -11.14
N VAL A 32 8.54 -10.19 -11.16
CA VAL A 32 9.93 -9.92 -10.83
C VAL A 32 9.92 -9.21 -9.48
N LYS A 33 10.53 -9.82 -8.45
CA LYS A 33 10.44 -9.37 -7.05
C LYS A 33 10.65 -7.86 -6.85
N ASP A 34 11.60 -7.26 -7.56
CA ASP A 34 11.90 -5.82 -7.44
C ASP A 34 10.98 -4.90 -8.25
N HIS A 35 10.02 -5.43 -9.01
CA HIS A 35 9.19 -4.67 -9.96
C HIS A 35 7.75 -5.17 -9.99
N VAL A 36 7.13 -5.31 -8.82
CA VAL A 36 5.74 -5.76 -8.71
C VAL A 36 4.79 -4.57 -8.85
N GLU A 37 3.91 -4.65 -9.83
CA GLU A 37 2.88 -3.65 -10.03
C GLU A 37 1.69 -3.89 -9.09
N LEU A 38 0.95 -2.83 -8.76
CA LEU A 38 -0.24 -2.91 -7.89
C LEU A 38 -1.22 -4.02 -8.30
N THR A 39 -1.36 -4.22 -9.60
CA THR A 39 -2.23 -5.26 -10.18
C THR A 39 -1.73 -6.66 -9.89
N GLN A 40 -0.42 -6.88 -10.06
CA GLN A 40 0.23 -8.15 -9.73
C GLN A 40 0.16 -8.43 -8.23
N TYR A 41 0.29 -7.39 -7.41
CA TYR A 41 0.12 -7.49 -5.97
C TYR A 41 -1.30 -7.96 -5.59
N PHE A 42 -2.35 -7.40 -6.18
CA PHE A 42 -3.71 -7.88 -5.93
C PHE A 42 -3.94 -9.31 -6.43
N LEU A 43 -3.36 -9.68 -7.56
CA LEU A 43 -3.41 -11.08 -8.04
C LEU A 43 -2.69 -12.02 -7.09
N LEU A 44 -1.57 -11.60 -6.50
CA LEU A 44 -0.85 -12.36 -5.47
C LEU A 44 -1.72 -12.54 -4.21
N LEU A 45 -2.33 -11.47 -3.70
CA LEU A 45 -3.24 -11.56 -2.56
C LEU A 45 -4.42 -12.51 -2.82
N ASP A 46 -4.97 -12.47 -4.03
CA ASP A 46 -6.07 -13.34 -4.42
C ASP A 46 -5.63 -14.80 -4.55
N TRP A 47 -4.45 -15.03 -5.13
CA TRP A 47 -3.88 -16.37 -5.23
C TRP A 47 -3.64 -16.98 -3.84
N ILE A 48 -2.93 -16.27 -2.97
CA ILE A 48 -2.64 -16.74 -1.61
C ILE A 48 -3.94 -16.99 -0.84
N GLY A 49 -4.90 -16.07 -0.90
CA GLY A 49 -6.17 -16.22 -0.20
C GLY A 49 -7.04 -17.40 -0.69
N ARG A 50 -6.86 -17.86 -1.94
CA ARG A 50 -7.50 -19.08 -2.44
C ARG A 50 -6.81 -20.34 -1.96
N GLN A 51 -5.49 -20.30 -1.77
CA GLN A 51 -4.73 -21.45 -1.25
C GLN A 51 -4.89 -21.59 0.27
N LEU A 52 -5.11 -20.48 0.98
CA LEU A 52 -5.23 -20.40 2.43
C LEU A 52 -6.58 -19.77 2.84
N PRO A 53 -7.72 -20.44 2.55
CA PRO A 53 -9.06 -19.85 2.75
C PRO A 53 -9.39 -19.59 4.22
N ASP A 54 -8.80 -20.34 5.14
CA ASP A 54 -9.05 -20.25 6.58
C ASP A 54 -8.10 -19.27 7.29
N HIS A 55 -7.16 -18.65 6.54
CA HIS A 55 -6.19 -17.71 7.10
C HIS A 55 -6.66 -16.26 6.93
N ASP A 56 -6.58 -15.46 8.00
CA ASP A 56 -6.75 -14.02 7.91
C ASP A 56 -5.43 -13.36 7.49
N LEU A 57 -5.21 -13.24 6.17
CA LEU A 57 -3.98 -12.69 5.61
C LEU A 57 -3.65 -11.29 6.14
N GLY A 58 -4.67 -10.46 6.42
CA GLY A 58 -4.43 -9.11 6.95
C GLY A 58 -3.85 -9.15 8.36
N GLU A 59 -4.29 -10.09 9.17
CA GLU A 59 -3.79 -10.29 10.52
C GLU A 59 -2.41 -10.93 10.51
N GLU A 60 -2.26 -12.06 9.85
CA GLU A 60 -1.01 -12.81 9.79
C GLU A 60 0.16 -11.95 9.29
N ILE A 61 -0.06 -11.20 8.23
CA ILE A 61 0.94 -10.31 7.65
C ILE A 61 1.18 -9.07 8.53
N GLY A 62 0.13 -8.51 9.13
CA GLY A 62 0.26 -7.38 10.06
C GLY A 62 1.20 -7.70 11.24
N TRP A 63 1.13 -8.91 11.78
CA TRP A 63 2.04 -9.37 12.83
C TRP A 63 3.47 -9.64 12.35
N ARG A 64 3.69 -9.88 11.06
CA ARG A 64 5.02 -10.07 10.46
C ARG A 64 5.72 -8.76 10.16
N PHE A 65 4.97 -7.69 9.86
CA PHE A 65 5.56 -6.38 9.60
C PHE A 65 6.32 -5.86 10.83
N THR A 66 7.50 -5.30 10.58
CA THR A 66 8.35 -4.63 11.57
C THR A 66 8.75 -3.26 11.06
N SER A 67 9.19 -2.37 11.97
CA SER A 67 9.67 -1.04 11.57
C SER A 67 10.83 -1.10 10.58
N GLN A 68 11.70 -2.11 10.69
CA GLN A 68 12.85 -2.28 9.79
C GLN A 68 12.45 -2.56 8.33
N LEU A 69 11.25 -3.10 8.09
CA LEU A 69 10.74 -3.28 6.74
C LEU A 69 10.49 -1.96 6.01
N PHE A 70 10.37 -0.88 6.76
CA PHE A 70 10.11 0.47 6.24
C PHE A 70 11.32 1.40 6.35
N ASP A 71 12.54 0.85 6.46
CA ASP A 71 13.76 1.67 6.53
C ASP A 71 13.92 2.54 5.26
N PRO A 72 14.38 3.77 5.45
CA PRO A 72 14.88 4.41 6.68
C PRO A 72 13.80 5.01 7.58
N ILE A 73 12.53 5.06 7.16
CA ILE A 73 11.44 5.73 7.89
C ILE A 73 11.14 5.00 9.20
N GLY A 74 11.11 3.67 9.17
CA GLY A 74 10.89 2.87 10.37
C GLY A 74 11.95 3.14 11.46
N THR A 75 13.22 3.20 11.08
CA THR A 75 14.30 3.57 11.99
C THR A 75 14.13 5.00 12.52
N ALA A 76 13.74 5.97 11.68
CA ALA A 76 13.48 7.34 12.12
C ALA A 76 12.33 7.40 13.15
N ILE A 77 11.24 6.66 12.92
CA ILE A 77 10.09 6.62 13.82
C ILE A 77 10.50 6.07 15.19
N ILE A 78 11.11 4.89 15.25
CA ILE A 78 11.43 4.24 16.54
C ILE A 78 12.55 4.92 17.32
N SER A 79 13.52 5.53 16.62
CA SER A 79 14.64 6.25 17.25
C SER A 79 14.33 7.70 17.62
N SER A 80 13.11 8.18 17.35
CA SER A 80 12.63 9.50 17.74
C SER A 80 12.63 9.69 19.27
N GLU A 81 12.68 10.93 19.74
CA GLU A 81 12.74 11.21 21.18
C GLU A 81 11.43 10.87 21.90
N THR A 82 10.30 11.14 21.26
CA THR A 82 8.95 10.94 21.83
C THR A 82 8.03 10.27 20.80
N LEU A 83 6.87 9.76 21.26
CA LEU A 83 5.84 9.26 20.34
C LEU A 83 5.36 10.38 19.38
N SER A 84 5.25 11.63 19.85
CA SER A 84 4.87 12.76 18.99
C SER A 84 5.85 12.94 17.83
N SER A 85 7.16 12.99 18.11
CA SER A 85 8.16 13.15 17.06
C SER A 85 8.20 11.95 16.09
N GLY A 86 7.96 10.74 16.60
CA GLY A 86 7.81 9.55 15.74
C GLY A 86 6.59 9.62 14.85
N LEU A 87 5.46 10.12 15.37
CA LEU A 87 4.24 10.31 14.61
C LEU A 87 4.40 11.39 13.53
N ASP A 88 5.11 12.49 13.82
CA ASP A 88 5.42 13.53 12.84
C ASP A 88 6.22 12.96 11.66
N VAL A 89 7.19 12.09 11.94
CA VAL A 89 7.92 11.36 10.90
C VAL A 89 6.99 10.46 10.10
N ALA A 90 6.15 9.67 10.77
CA ALA A 90 5.19 8.79 10.09
C ALA A 90 4.26 9.58 9.16
N LEU A 91 3.67 10.67 9.63
CA LEU A 91 2.77 11.51 8.84
C LEU A 91 3.49 12.19 7.66
N LYS A 92 4.71 12.67 7.88
CA LYS A 92 5.49 13.36 6.83
C LYS A 92 5.87 12.42 5.67
N TYR A 93 6.24 11.18 5.98
CA TYR A 93 6.77 10.24 4.97
C TYR A 93 5.79 9.14 4.61
N TRP A 94 4.54 9.19 5.08
CA TRP A 94 3.52 8.15 4.87
C TRP A 94 3.31 7.82 3.39
N ASP A 95 3.28 8.84 2.53
CA ASP A 95 3.01 8.68 1.11
C ASP A 95 4.05 7.81 0.39
N VAL A 96 5.26 7.70 0.94
CA VAL A 96 6.31 6.86 0.37
C VAL A 96 5.98 5.37 0.49
N PHE A 97 5.31 4.95 1.58
CA PHE A 97 5.00 3.54 1.86
C PHE A 97 3.50 3.25 1.96
N GLY A 98 2.69 4.26 2.09
CA GLY A 98 1.24 4.13 2.32
C GLY A 98 0.43 3.71 1.10
N ILE A 99 0.97 2.98 0.20
CA ILE A 99 0.46 2.42 -1.07
C ILE A 99 -1.06 2.58 -1.21
N GLY A 100 -1.50 3.78 -1.64
CA GLY A 100 -2.92 4.08 -1.79
C GLY A 100 -3.69 4.15 -0.46
N LEU A 101 -2.99 4.44 0.64
CA LEU A 101 -3.55 4.66 1.98
C LEU A 101 -3.21 6.06 2.47
N ALA A 102 -4.10 6.68 3.23
CA ALA A 102 -3.84 7.89 4.00
C ALA A 102 -3.79 7.56 5.49
N LEU A 103 -2.85 8.15 6.22
CA LEU A 103 -2.80 8.16 7.66
C LEU A 103 -3.29 9.52 8.17
N LEU A 104 -4.31 9.50 9.00
CA LEU A 104 -4.89 10.69 9.62
C LEU A 104 -4.69 10.63 11.12
N SER A 105 -4.31 11.75 11.73
CA SER A 105 -4.24 11.90 13.18
C SER A 105 -5.28 12.91 13.64
N ARG A 106 -6.13 12.53 14.59
CA ARG A 106 -7.18 13.39 15.15
C ARG A 106 -7.20 13.32 16.67
N LYS A 107 -7.48 14.44 17.31
CA LYS A 107 -7.78 14.47 18.75
C LYS A 107 -9.26 14.21 18.96
N HIS A 108 -9.57 13.31 19.89
CA HIS A 108 -10.93 13.02 20.33
C HIS A 108 -10.99 12.97 21.86
N GLY A 109 -11.45 14.07 22.47
CA GLY A 109 -11.37 14.26 23.93
C GLY A 109 -9.93 14.21 24.41
N ASN A 110 -9.63 13.35 25.38
CA ASN A 110 -8.30 13.14 25.94
C ASN A 110 -7.50 12.05 25.20
N ASN A 111 -7.97 11.64 24.01
CA ASN A 111 -7.33 10.61 23.23
C ASN A 111 -6.87 11.14 21.87
N VAL A 112 -5.89 10.44 21.29
CA VAL A 112 -5.51 10.55 19.88
C VAL A 112 -6.04 9.34 19.15
N GLU A 113 -6.61 9.57 17.97
CA GLU A 113 -7.01 8.54 17.02
C GLU A 113 -6.13 8.64 15.76
N LEU A 114 -5.51 7.54 15.40
CA LEU A 114 -4.81 7.36 14.14
C LEU A 114 -5.68 6.50 13.24
N GLU A 115 -6.17 7.09 12.16
CA GLU A 115 -7.07 6.46 11.22
C GLU A 115 -6.34 6.17 9.90
N ILE A 116 -6.54 4.97 9.36
CA ILE A 116 -6.04 4.62 8.02
C ILE A 116 -7.22 4.49 7.07
N GLN A 117 -7.14 5.22 5.96
CA GLN A 117 -8.17 5.23 4.92
C GLN A 117 -7.57 4.90 3.55
N PRO A 118 -8.31 4.19 2.67
CA PRO A 118 -7.89 4.01 1.29
C PRO A 118 -7.99 5.34 0.53
N THR A 119 -6.96 5.71 -0.20
CA THR A 119 -6.96 6.87 -1.13
C THR A 119 -7.27 6.45 -2.56
N LEU A 120 -7.22 5.15 -2.83
CA LEU A 120 -7.57 4.56 -4.11
C LEU A 120 -8.83 3.71 -3.97
N PRO A 121 -9.70 3.64 -4.97
CA PRO A 121 -10.85 2.74 -4.99
C PRO A 121 -10.38 1.29 -5.16
N ILE A 122 -9.98 0.68 -4.05
CA ILE A 122 -9.57 -0.72 -3.96
C ILE A 122 -10.81 -1.57 -3.64
N ASN A 123 -10.91 -2.77 -4.22
CA ASN A 123 -11.96 -3.71 -3.88
C ASN A 123 -11.99 -3.98 -2.36
N GLU A 124 -13.18 -4.09 -1.78
CA GLU A 124 -13.39 -4.23 -0.34
C GLU A 124 -12.61 -5.41 0.28
N LYS A 125 -12.50 -6.53 -0.45
CA LYS A 125 -11.72 -7.70 -0.04
C LYS A 125 -10.24 -7.34 0.20
N TYR A 126 -9.62 -6.64 -0.76
CA TYR A 126 -8.22 -6.23 -0.65
C TYR A 126 -8.03 -5.10 0.34
N GLN A 127 -9.00 -4.16 0.42
CA GLN A 127 -9.00 -3.13 1.45
C GLN A 127 -8.91 -3.75 2.84
N LYS A 128 -9.74 -4.77 3.12
CA LYS A 128 -9.76 -5.45 4.42
C LYS A 128 -8.39 -6.04 4.77
N ILE A 129 -7.75 -6.75 3.83
CA ILE A 129 -6.42 -7.33 4.03
C ILE A 129 -5.38 -6.24 4.32
N ILE A 130 -5.30 -5.24 3.44
CA ILE A 130 -4.27 -4.20 3.49
C ILE A 130 -4.45 -3.30 4.72
N LEU A 131 -5.68 -2.86 5.01
CA LEU A 131 -5.94 -1.98 6.14
C LEU A 131 -5.75 -2.70 7.48
N LYS A 132 -6.13 -3.98 7.58
CA LYS A 132 -5.90 -4.77 8.78
C LYS A 132 -4.40 -4.95 9.03
N SER A 133 -3.63 -5.31 8.03
CA SER A 133 -2.17 -5.45 8.16
C SER A 133 -1.48 -4.12 8.51
N ALA A 134 -1.92 -3.01 7.91
CA ALA A 134 -1.37 -1.69 8.17
C ALA A 134 -1.66 -1.20 9.61
N ILE A 135 -2.87 -1.42 10.10
CA ILE A 135 -3.24 -1.05 11.50
C ILE A 135 -2.46 -1.87 12.51
N ILE A 136 -2.32 -3.17 12.30
CA ILE A 136 -1.54 -4.03 13.21
C ILE A 136 -0.06 -3.64 13.18
N CYS A 137 0.49 -3.35 12.00
CA CYS A 137 1.84 -2.83 11.86
C CYS A 137 2.04 -1.53 12.63
N LEU A 138 1.14 -0.56 12.47
CA LEU A 138 1.19 0.71 13.18
C LEU A 138 1.12 0.52 14.70
N TYR A 139 0.24 -0.36 15.19
CA TYR A 139 0.17 -0.74 16.60
C TYR A 139 1.52 -1.27 17.11
N LYS A 140 2.14 -2.19 16.39
CA LYS A 140 3.45 -2.74 16.76
C LYS A 140 4.55 -1.68 16.78
N ILE A 141 4.54 -0.74 15.84
CA ILE A 141 5.51 0.38 15.83
C ILE A 141 5.32 1.25 17.08
N ILE A 142 4.07 1.56 17.47
CA ILE A 142 3.81 2.30 18.71
C ILE A 142 4.32 1.53 19.92
N LEU A 143 4.15 0.22 19.97
CA LEU A 143 4.68 -0.62 21.05
C LEU A 143 6.21 -0.70 21.08
N GLN A 144 6.91 -0.54 19.97
CA GLN A 144 8.37 -0.41 19.98
C GLN A 144 8.82 0.90 20.65
N ILE A 145 8.02 1.95 20.51
CA ILE A 145 8.26 3.25 21.15
C ILE A 145 7.86 3.19 22.63
N LEU A 146 6.70 2.62 22.94
CA LEU A 146 6.10 2.57 24.28
C LEU A 146 5.75 1.13 24.68
N PRO A 147 6.71 0.25 24.95
CA PRO A 147 6.49 -1.19 25.12
C PRO A 147 5.60 -1.57 26.30
N PHE A 148 5.47 -0.69 27.31
CA PHE A 148 4.72 -0.95 28.54
C PHE A 148 3.28 -0.39 28.51
N LYS A 149 2.79 0.05 27.34
CA LYS A 149 1.48 0.73 27.18
C LYS A 149 0.46 -0.06 26.35
N ALA A 150 0.71 -1.35 26.13
CA ALA A 150 -0.15 -2.18 25.26
C ALA A 150 -1.63 -2.18 25.69
N SER A 151 -1.92 -2.21 26.99
CA SER A 151 -3.29 -2.22 27.52
C SER A 151 -4.09 -0.94 27.25
N ASP A 152 -3.40 0.18 27.06
CA ASP A 152 -4.01 1.50 26.90
C ASP A 152 -4.11 1.91 25.41
N ILE A 153 -3.60 1.07 24.51
CA ILE A 153 -3.66 1.27 23.06
C ILE A 153 -4.72 0.35 22.50
N HIS A 154 -5.78 0.93 21.97
CA HIS A 154 -6.94 0.21 21.47
C HIS A 154 -6.94 0.19 19.94
N ILE A 155 -7.15 -0.98 19.36
CA ILE A 155 -7.31 -1.17 17.91
C ILE A 155 -8.80 -1.28 17.58
N PHE A 156 -9.23 -0.63 16.51
CA PHE A 156 -10.60 -0.72 16.01
C PHE A 156 -10.59 -1.19 14.55
N PHE A 157 -11.33 -2.28 14.30
CA PHE A 157 -11.51 -2.85 12.98
C PHE A 157 -12.92 -2.56 12.45
N LYS A 158 -12.99 -2.17 11.19
CA LYS A 158 -14.25 -2.10 10.46
C LYS A 158 -14.70 -3.52 10.09
N GLY A 159 -15.94 -3.88 10.47
CA GLY A 159 -16.54 -5.17 10.15
C GLY A 159 -16.60 -6.14 11.33
N GLU A 160 -16.94 -7.39 11.03
CA GLU A 160 -17.20 -8.43 12.03
C GLU A 160 -15.91 -9.07 12.57
N LYS A 161 -16.02 -9.65 13.77
CA LYS A 161 -14.94 -10.43 14.38
C LYS A 161 -14.67 -11.68 13.53
N ASN A 162 -13.42 -11.87 13.14
CA ASN A 162 -12.97 -13.16 12.64
C ASN A 162 -12.67 -14.08 13.84
N THR A 163 -12.65 -15.39 13.60
CA THR A 163 -12.58 -16.43 14.64
C THR A 163 -11.23 -16.55 15.34
N GLN A 164 -10.18 -15.86 14.89
CA GLN A 164 -8.87 -15.91 15.54
C GLN A 164 -8.82 -14.98 16.76
N ASP A 165 -8.25 -15.50 17.84
CA ASP A 165 -8.02 -14.74 19.07
C ASP A 165 -6.66 -14.01 18.98
N PHE A 166 -6.68 -12.69 19.17
CA PHE A 166 -5.49 -11.89 19.29
C PHE A 166 -4.69 -12.22 20.55
N PRO A 167 -3.38 -11.91 20.60
CA PRO A 167 -2.60 -12.07 21.81
C PRO A 167 -3.29 -11.41 23.02
N SER A 168 -3.22 -12.08 24.19
CA SER A 168 -3.84 -11.57 25.40
C SER A 168 -3.29 -10.20 25.79
N GLY A 169 -4.18 -9.32 26.26
CA GLY A 169 -3.81 -7.97 26.70
C GLY A 169 -3.94 -6.88 25.66
N ILE A 170 -4.40 -7.22 24.44
CA ILE A 170 -4.70 -6.23 23.38
C ILE A 170 -6.20 -5.97 23.37
N TYR A 171 -6.61 -4.71 23.46
CA TYR A 171 -8.01 -4.34 23.26
C TYR A 171 -8.32 -4.17 21.77
N ILE A 172 -9.31 -4.92 21.29
CA ILE A 172 -9.79 -4.86 19.91
C ILE A 172 -11.29 -4.62 19.89
N GLY A 173 -11.69 -3.51 19.28
CA GLY A 173 -13.08 -3.20 18.95
C GLY A 173 -13.40 -3.62 17.52
N TYR A 174 -14.48 -4.38 17.37
CA TYR A 174 -15.07 -4.70 16.07
C TYR A 174 -16.30 -3.85 15.80
N HIS A 175 -16.86 -3.93 14.59
CA HIS A 175 -18.01 -3.14 14.13
C HIS A 175 -17.78 -1.62 14.16
N ALA A 176 -16.53 -1.19 14.18
CA ALA A 176 -16.20 0.21 14.02
C ALA A 176 -16.53 0.69 12.59
N THR A 177 -16.77 1.99 12.46
CA THR A 177 -16.99 2.63 11.15
C THR A 177 -15.71 2.79 10.36
N GLU A 178 -14.56 2.79 11.07
CA GLU A 178 -13.24 3.12 10.53
C GLU A 178 -12.17 2.19 11.09
N TRP A 179 -11.07 2.06 10.35
CA TRP A 179 -9.86 1.36 10.77
C TRP A 179 -8.98 2.32 11.53
N LYS A 180 -8.85 2.16 12.85
CA LYS A 180 -8.12 3.11 13.67
C LYS A 180 -7.47 2.52 14.90
N ILE A 181 -6.50 3.25 15.43
CA ILE A 181 -5.88 3.06 16.74
C ILE A 181 -6.22 4.26 17.59
N ARG A 182 -6.54 4.01 18.87
CA ARG A 182 -6.80 5.05 19.87
C ARG A 182 -5.89 4.85 21.06
N PHE A 183 -5.32 5.93 21.56
CA PHE A 183 -4.52 5.96 22.78
C PHE A 183 -4.64 7.31 23.49
N PRO A 184 -4.31 7.38 24.80
CA PRO A 184 -4.35 8.63 25.57
C PRO A 184 -3.41 9.70 25.00
N GLU A 185 -3.87 10.96 24.95
CA GLU A 185 -3.09 12.08 24.36
C GLU A 185 -1.73 12.28 25.05
N HIS A 186 -1.66 12.06 26.38
CA HIS A 186 -0.41 12.24 27.13
C HIS A 186 0.73 11.31 26.64
N PHE A 187 0.41 10.20 25.95
CA PHE A 187 1.43 9.32 25.35
C PHE A 187 2.28 10.03 24.30
N LEU A 188 1.74 11.07 23.65
CA LEU A 188 2.51 11.86 22.69
C LEU A 188 3.80 12.46 23.28
N ALA A 189 3.75 12.84 24.55
CA ALA A 189 4.90 13.44 25.26
C ALA A 189 5.82 12.39 25.91
N GLU A 190 5.43 11.11 25.92
CA GLU A 190 6.25 10.06 26.52
C GLU A 190 7.50 9.80 25.67
N LYS A 191 8.63 9.59 26.38
CA LYS A 191 9.91 9.30 25.73
C LYS A 191 9.91 7.92 25.11
N SER A 192 10.45 7.82 23.93
CA SER A 192 10.64 6.54 23.26
C SER A 192 11.65 5.67 24.01
N PHE A 193 11.30 4.41 24.20
CA PHE A 193 12.22 3.41 24.77
C PHE A 193 13.47 3.21 23.90
N CYS A 194 13.34 3.39 22.61
CA CYS A 194 14.40 3.23 21.61
C CYS A 194 15.04 4.56 21.18
N ALA A 195 14.79 5.68 21.90
CA ALA A 195 15.27 6.99 21.52
C ALA A 195 16.79 7.01 21.30
N ASN A 196 17.22 7.42 20.12
CA ASN A 196 18.64 7.54 19.76
C ASN A 196 18.84 8.66 18.76
N LYS A 197 19.38 9.78 19.24
CA LYS A 197 19.57 11.00 18.46
C LYS A 197 20.39 10.77 17.17
N LEU A 198 21.49 10.02 17.26
CA LEU A 198 22.37 9.80 16.10
C LEU A 198 21.69 8.93 15.04
N SER A 199 20.99 7.87 15.47
CA SER A 199 20.21 7.03 14.56
C SER A 199 19.08 7.82 13.91
N PHE A 200 18.38 8.66 14.68
CA PHE A 200 17.31 9.51 14.17
C PHE A 200 17.83 10.49 13.09
N GLU A 201 18.90 11.25 13.37
CA GLU A 201 19.46 12.22 12.42
C GLU A 201 19.93 11.56 11.11
N ARG A 202 20.57 10.40 11.20
CA ARG A 202 20.99 9.63 10.02
C ARG A 202 19.80 9.11 9.22
N ALA A 203 18.80 8.56 9.90
CA ALA A 203 17.60 8.05 9.26
C ALA A 203 16.80 9.17 8.58
N ILE A 204 16.62 10.34 9.23
CA ILE A 204 15.95 11.49 8.61
C ILE A 204 16.68 11.97 7.36
N THR A 205 18.02 12.06 7.40
CA THR A 205 18.79 12.43 6.20
C THR A 205 18.52 11.47 5.04
N HIS A 206 18.42 10.19 5.32
CA HIS A 206 18.12 9.19 4.31
C HIS A 206 16.63 9.23 3.88
N CYS A 207 15.70 9.49 4.80
CA CYS A 207 14.29 9.71 4.48
C CYS A 207 14.08 10.85 3.46
N GLU A 208 14.81 11.97 3.61
CA GLU A 208 14.74 13.08 2.66
C GLU A 208 15.21 12.66 1.25
N GLN A 209 16.23 11.83 1.17
CA GLN A 209 16.69 11.30 -0.13
C GLN A 209 15.63 10.40 -0.77
N VAL A 210 15.01 9.49 0.01
CA VAL A 210 13.94 8.61 -0.46
C VAL A 210 12.72 9.44 -0.91
N LEU A 211 12.33 10.44 -0.13
CA LEU A 211 11.22 11.33 -0.45
C LEU A 211 11.50 12.13 -1.75
N ALA A 212 12.72 12.61 -1.94
CA ALA A 212 13.11 13.32 -3.16
C ALA A 212 12.99 12.42 -4.40
N VAL A 213 13.43 11.16 -4.29
CA VAL A 213 13.28 10.16 -5.37
C VAL A 213 11.80 9.83 -5.60
N TYR A 214 11.01 9.69 -4.55
CA TYR A 214 9.58 9.45 -4.64
C TYR A 214 8.85 10.58 -5.37
N HIS A 215 9.10 11.84 -5.02
CA HIS A 215 8.53 13.00 -5.71
C HIS A 215 9.00 13.11 -7.16
N GLN A 216 10.26 12.78 -7.46
CA GLN A 216 10.73 12.71 -8.84
C GLN A 216 9.96 11.63 -9.63
N ASN A 217 9.73 10.48 -9.03
CA ASN A 217 8.96 9.41 -9.65
C ASN A 217 7.47 9.75 -9.76
N GLN A 218 6.88 10.40 -8.77
CA GLN A 218 5.50 10.90 -8.84
C GLN A 218 5.33 12.00 -9.91
N ALA A 219 6.29 12.88 -10.07
CA ALA A 219 6.28 13.85 -11.19
C ALA A 219 6.26 13.11 -12.54
N PHE A 220 6.90 11.93 -12.65
CA PHE A 220 6.74 11.02 -13.79
C PHE A 220 5.36 10.37 -13.80
N ASP A 221 4.79 10.06 -12.66
CA ASP A 221 3.48 9.39 -12.55
C ASP A 221 2.31 10.30 -12.92
N HIS A 222 2.32 11.58 -12.55
CA HIS A 222 1.37 12.58 -13.06
C HIS A 222 1.53 12.83 -14.57
N VAL A 223 2.73 12.64 -15.06
CA VAL A 223 3.11 12.84 -16.46
C VAL A 223 2.66 11.66 -17.36
N THR A 224 2.35 10.48 -16.84
CA THR A 224 1.94 9.33 -17.67
C THR A 224 0.49 9.37 -18.17
N MET A 225 -0.30 10.40 -17.83
CA MET A 225 -1.51 10.77 -18.60
C MET A 225 -1.17 11.54 -19.90
N HIS A 226 0.09 11.95 -20.05
CA HIS A 226 0.57 12.74 -21.17
C HIS A 226 1.38 11.88 -22.15
N THR A 227 1.49 12.34 -23.38
CA THR A 227 2.39 11.73 -24.38
C THR A 227 3.85 11.99 -24.00
N LEU A 228 4.80 11.26 -24.62
CA LEU A 228 6.23 11.56 -24.47
C LEU A 228 6.58 13.02 -24.77
N ASN A 229 5.81 13.66 -25.67
CA ASN A 229 5.97 15.09 -26.01
C ASN A 229 5.57 15.99 -24.85
N ASP A 230 4.45 15.72 -24.18
CA ASP A 230 3.98 16.50 -23.03
C ASP A 230 4.98 16.43 -21.88
N ILE A 231 5.54 15.24 -21.65
CA ILE A 231 6.61 15.03 -20.65
C ILE A 231 7.85 15.85 -20.99
N ALA A 232 8.24 15.81 -22.24
CA ALA A 232 9.40 16.55 -22.73
C ALA A 232 9.21 18.07 -22.54
N GLN A 233 8.01 18.58 -22.83
CA GLN A 233 7.65 20.00 -22.63
C GLN A 233 7.67 20.38 -21.13
N ILE A 234 7.00 19.61 -20.27
CA ILE A 234 6.94 19.87 -18.83
C ILE A 234 8.34 19.89 -18.21
N LYS A 235 9.23 18.97 -18.63
CA LYS A 235 10.61 18.91 -18.14
C LYS A 235 11.59 19.81 -18.88
N SER A 236 11.12 20.54 -19.89
CA SER A 236 11.99 21.37 -20.76
C SER A 236 13.18 20.59 -21.36
N VAL A 237 12.95 19.33 -21.74
CA VAL A 237 13.94 18.44 -22.36
C VAL A 237 13.39 17.80 -23.63
N SER A 238 14.26 17.15 -24.42
CA SER A 238 13.81 16.45 -25.62
C SER A 238 13.11 15.10 -25.25
N THR A 239 12.19 14.63 -26.11
CA THR A 239 11.58 13.30 -25.99
C THR A 239 12.63 12.19 -25.95
N LYS A 240 13.74 12.36 -26.68
CA LYS A 240 14.88 11.42 -26.66
C LYS A 240 15.54 11.39 -25.29
N THR A 241 15.62 12.51 -24.58
CA THR A 241 16.17 12.60 -23.22
C THR A 241 15.24 11.88 -22.24
N VAL A 242 13.92 12.10 -22.34
CA VAL A 242 12.92 11.40 -21.52
C VAL A 242 13.02 9.89 -21.72
N TYR A 243 13.05 9.45 -22.98
CA TYR A 243 13.17 8.02 -23.30
C TYR A 243 14.45 7.40 -22.73
N ARG A 244 15.61 8.11 -22.84
CA ARG A 244 16.88 7.67 -22.28
C ARG A 244 16.84 7.54 -20.76
N GLN A 245 16.24 8.52 -20.07
CA GLN A 245 16.07 8.50 -18.61
C GLN A 245 15.22 7.31 -18.16
N LEU A 246 14.08 7.07 -18.82
CA LEU A 246 13.24 5.90 -18.54
C LEU A 246 14.01 4.59 -18.74
N LYS A 247 14.76 4.47 -19.85
CA LYS A 247 15.56 3.28 -20.12
C LYS A 247 16.69 3.06 -19.11
N GLN A 248 17.33 4.13 -18.62
CA GLN A 248 18.35 4.06 -17.56
C GLN A 248 17.76 3.57 -16.22
N GLN A 249 16.47 3.84 -15.98
CA GLN A 249 15.73 3.36 -14.81
C GLN A 249 15.09 1.96 -15.04
N GLY A 250 15.44 1.27 -16.13
CA GLY A 250 14.85 -0.02 -16.48
C GLY A 250 13.38 0.03 -16.89
N GLN A 251 12.82 1.23 -17.07
CA GLN A 251 11.41 1.44 -17.36
C GLN A 251 11.12 1.52 -18.87
N ASN A 252 9.98 0.97 -19.27
CA ASN A 252 9.46 1.09 -20.63
C ASN A 252 8.17 1.93 -20.61
N PHE A 253 8.20 3.07 -21.31
CA PHE A 253 7.06 4.00 -21.35
C PHE A 253 5.74 3.34 -21.77
N GLN A 254 5.77 2.43 -22.75
CA GLN A 254 4.56 1.73 -23.18
C GLN A 254 4.04 0.78 -22.08
N LYS A 255 4.92 0.08 -21.38
CA LYS A 255 4.53 -0.75 -20.22
C LYS A 255 3.93 0.09 -19.12
N LEU A 256 4.53 1.23 -18.79
CA LEU A 256 4.01 2.18 -17.79
C LEU A 256 2.59 2.68 -18.15
N GLN A 257 2.38 3.07 -19.41
CA GLN A 257 1.05 3.48 -19.86
C GLN A 257 0.03 2.35 -19.81
N GLN A 258 0.42 1.12 -20.18
CA GLN A 258 -0.46 -0.05 -20.12
C GLN A 258 -0.84 -0.39 -18.69
N SER A 259 0.11 -0.39 -17.77
CA SER A 259 -0.11 -0.64 -16.34
C SER A 259 -1.12 0.34 -15.76
N LYS A 260 -0.95 1.64 -16.03
CA LYS A 260 -1.90 2.66 -15.57
C LYS A 260 -3.30 2.52 -16.14
N LYS A 261 -3.40 2.28 -17.45
CA LYS A 261 -4.70 2.03 -18.05
C LYS A 261 -5.39 0.82 -17.43
N TYR A 262 -4.63 -0.21 -17.07
CA TYR A 262 -5.18 -1.38 -16.42
C TYR A 262 -5.65 -1.05 -14.98
N THR A 263 -4.84 -0.36 -14.19
CA THR A 263 -5.24 0.08 -12.83
C THR A 263 -6.51 0.94 -12.88
N GLN A 264 -6.57 1.92 -13.79
CA GLN A 264 -7.76 2.75 -13.99
C GLN A 264 -8.98 1.90 -14.42
N ALA A 265 -8.77 0.93 -15.33
CA ALA A 265 -9.83 0.03 -15.76
C ALA A 265 -10.42 -0.77 -14.60
N MET A 266 -9.57 -1.33 -13.73
CA MET A 266 -10.04 -2.06 -12.55
C MET A 266 -10.81 -1.16 -11.58
N MET A 267 -10.32 0.07 -11.34
CA MET A 267 -11.00 1.05 -10.50
C MET A 267 -12.39 1.37 -11.01
N LEU A 268 -12.51 1.63 -12.33
CA LEU A 268 -13.79 1.96 -12.95
C LEU A 268 -14.73 0.76 -13.03
N LEU A 269 -14.20 -0.45 -13.24
CA LEU A 269 -14.99 -1.69 -13.26
C LEU A 269 -15.60 -2.04 -11.89
N ASN A 270 -14.99 -1.60 -10.79
CA ASN A 270 -15.54 -1.77 -9.44
C ASN A 270 -16.70 -0.79 -9.13
N GLN A 271 -16.90 0.24 -9.94
CA GLN A 271 -18.05 1.17 -9.84
C GLN A 271 -19.24 0.56 -10.58
N LYS A 272 -20.23 0.07 -9.83
CA LYS A 272 -21.39 -0.68 -10.40
C LYS A 272 -22.25 0.17 -11.31
N GLU A 273 -22.30 1.48 -11.09
CA GLU A 273 -23.11 2.44 -11.86
C GLU A 273 -22.53 2.73 -13.26
N LEU A 274 -21.23 2.49 -13.47
CA LEU A 274 -20.61 2.78 -14.76
C LEU A 274 -20.82 1.63 -15.75
N SER A 275 -21.35 1.91 -16.92
CA SER A 275 -21.38 0.93 -18.02
C SER A 275 -19.97 0.62 -18.54
N ILE A 276 -19.79 -0.55 -19.15
CA ILE A 276 -18.47 -0.92 -19.71
C ILE A 276 -18.10 0.04 -20.85
N GLU A 277 -19.07 0.45 -21.66
CA GLU A 277 -18.91 1.42 -22.75
C GLU A 277 -18.41 2.78 -22.19
N LYS A 278 -18.96 3.22 -21.04
CA LYS A 278 -18.52 4.49 -20.43
C LYS A 278 -17.09 4.39 -19.88
N ILE A 279 -16.72 3.21 -19.40
CA ILE A 279 -15.34 2.94 -18.96
C ILE A 279 -14.36 2.98 -20.14
N GLU A 280 -14.72 2.34 -21.25
CA GLU A 280 -13.93 2.34 -22.48
C GLU A 280 -13.68 3.76 -23.00
N GLU A 281 -14.73 4.56 -23.05
CA GLU A 281 -14.67 5.98 -23.41
C GLU A 281 -13.75 6.77 -22.46
N THR A 282 -13.93 6.59 -21.14
CA THR A 282 -13.13 7.25 -20.11
C THR A 282 -11.64 6.91 -20.21
N LEU A 283 -11.32 5.67 -20.58
CA LEU A 283 -9.93 5.21 -20.78
C LEU A 283 -9.34 5.59 -22.14
N GLY A 284 -10.13 6.31 -22.99
CA GLY A 284 -9.71 6.80 -24.28
C GLY A 284 -9.62 5.72 -25.38
N TYR A 285 -10.42 4.66 -25.29
CA TYR A 285 -10.55 3.66 -26.34
C TYR A 285 -11.64 4.10 -27.31
N GLN A 286 -11.27 4.18 -28.59
CA GLN A 286 -12.23 4.51 -29.68
C GLN A 286 -13.04 3.30 -30.15
N ASP A 287 -12.55 2.09 -29.88
CA ASP A 287 -13.18 0.83 -30.26
C ASP A 287 -13.28 -0.09 -29.03
N PRO A 288 -14.51 -0.48 -28.64
CA PRO A 288 -14.77 -1.39 -27.52
C PRO A 288 -13.97 -2.70 -27.56
N SER A 289 -13.75 -3.23 -28.77
CA SER A 289 -12.97 -4.46 -28.94
C SER A 289 -11.51 -4.31 -28.51
N ASN A 290 -10.96 -3.10 -28.63
CA ASN A 290 -9.58 -2.81 -28.24
C ASN A 290 -9.41 -2.81 -26.73
N PHE A 291 -10.37 -2.23 -25.99
CA PHE A 291 -10.37 -2.30 -24.53
C PHE A 291 -10.50 -3.74 -24.03
N THR A 292 -11.52 -4.46 -24.52
CA THR A 292 -11.75 -5.84 -24.12
C THR A 292 -10.53 -6.74 -24.38
N ARG A 293 -9.85 -6.59 -25.55
CA ARG A 293 -8.61 -7.32 -25.85
C ARG A 293 -7.46 -6.92 -24.94
N ALA A 294 -7.29 -5.63 -24.69
CA ALA A 294 -6.24 -5.13 -23.77
C ALA A 294 -6.48 -5.64 -22.35
N PHE A 295 -7.70 -5.52 -21.85
CA PHE A 295 -8.04 -5.95 -20.50
C PHE A 295 -7.89 -7.47 -20.34
N LYS A 296 -8.34 -8.29 -21.31
CA LYS A 296 -8.12 -9.74 -21.30
C LYS A 296 -6.64 -10.12 -21.26
N ARG A 297 -5.79 -9.38 -21.96
CA ARG A 297 -4.33 -9.61 -21.94
C ARG A 297 -3.74 -9.30 -20.57
N TRP A 298 -4.28 -8.32 -19.83
CA TRP A 298 -3.81 -7.93 -18.52
C TRP A 298 -4.37 -8.80 -17.39
N ALA A 299 -5.69 -9.01 -17.39
CA ALA A 299 -6.45 -9.66 -16.32
C ALA A 299 -6.73 -11.15 -16.56
N HIS A 300 -6.42 -11.67 -17.77
CA HIS A 300 -6.75 -13.03 -18.25
C HIS A 300 -8.26 -13.35 -18.26
N VAL A 301 -9.11 -12.37 -17.96
CA VAL A 301 -10.58 -12.45 -18.01
C VAL A 301 -11.16 -11.24 -18.74
N SER A 302 -12.41 -11.33 -19.22
CA SER A 302 -13.07 -10.18 -19.83
C SER A 302 -13.46 -9.13 -18.79
N PRO A 303 -13.60 -7.83 -19.17
CA PRO A 303 -14.09 -6.79 -18.26
C PRO A 303 -15.42 -7.15 -17.58
N SER A 304 -16.35 -7.72 -18.33
CA SER A 304 -17.66 -8.15 -17.82
C SER A 304 -17.56 -9.30 -16.81
N LEU A 305 -16.68 -10.27 -17.09
CA LEU A 305 -16.44 -11.37 -16.17
C LEU A 305 -15.71 -10.90 -14.91
N TYR A 306 -14.72 -10.03 -15.06
CA TYR A 306 -14.02 -9.39 -13.94
C TYR A 306 -15.00 -8.68 -13.02
N ARG A 307 -15.88 -7.83 -13.57
CA ARG A 307 -16.94 -7.14 -12.81
C ARG A 307 -17.84 -8.12 -12.06
N LYS A 308 -18.29 -9.20 -12.75
CA LYS A 308 -19.17 -10.20 -12.14
C LYS A 308 -18.49 -10.97 -10.98
N GLN A 309 -17.19 -11.16 -11.05
CA GLN A 309 -16.42 -11.85 -9.99
C GLN A 309 -16.09 -10.94 -8.80
N ASN A 310 -16.14 -9.62 -8.99
CA ASN A 310 -15.76 -8.62 -7.99
C ASN A 310 -16.95 -7.72 -7.58
N ALA A 311 -18.16 -8.04 -8.04
CA ALA A 311 -19.41 -7.41 -7.66
C ALA A 311 -20.05 -8.17 -6.52
#